data_6aab1755c6a9cc24573d386bc680a074
#
_entry.id   6aab1755c6a9cc24573d386bc680a074
#
_cell.length_a   1.000
_cell.length_b   1.000
_cell.length_c   1.000
_cell.angle_alpha   90.00
_cell.angle_beta   90.00
_cell.angle_gamma   90.00
#
_symmetry.space_group_name_H-M   'P 1'
#
loop_
_entity.id
_entity.type
_entity.pdbx_description
1 polymer ?
#
loop_
_entity_poly.entity_id
_entity_poly.type
_entity_poly.pdbx_seq_one_letter_code
_entity_poly.pdbx_strand_id
1 'polypeptide(L)'
;MTTLYEAAGGDAGLLRLAHAWHERVMADEVVSHAFSHGYHPDHSARLAAYWAQALGGPSEFTKSCGDETSVVRAHSGHGPHHEMDRRAIDCFDLALADVGITEPKLRDALHDYFAWATNTTMSRYADSADDVPDGLTIPKWSWDGLQD
;
A
#
# COMPACT_ATOMS: atom_id res chain seq x y z
N MET A 1 11.15 19.58 -8.41
CA MET A 1 9.82 19.31 -7.87
C MET A 1 9.90 18.13 -6.90
N THR A 2 9.32 18.28 -5.74
CA THR A 2 9.31 17.24 -4.70
C THR A 2 8.41 16.07 -5.10
N THR A 3 8.87 14.83 -4.95
CA THR A 3 8.05 13.64 -5.17
C THR A 3 7.09 13.44 -4.00
N LEU A 4 6.07 12.61 -4.19
CA LEU A 4 5.20 12.20 -3.09
C LEU A 4 6.00 11.51 -1.98
N TYR A 5 7.00 10.71 -2.35
CA TYR A 5 7.92 10.08 -1.41
C TYR A 5 8.60 11.13 -0.51
N GLU A 6 9.17 12.16 -1.10
CA GLU A 6 9.84 13.22 -0.34
C GLU A 6 8.83 14.02 0.50
N ALA A 7 7.68 14.37 -0.06
CA ALA A 7 6.64 15.11 0.63
C ALA A 7 6.08 14.36 1.85
N ALA A 8 6.02 13.04 1.78
CA ALA A 8 5.54 12.19 2.89
C ALA A 8 6.60 12.02 3.99
N GLY A 9 7.79 12.56 3.82
CA GLY A 9 8.86 12.49 4.81
C GLY A 9 9.94 11.45 4.52
N GLY A 10 10.00 10.96 3.29
CA GLY A 10 10.99 9.97 2.87
C GLY A 10 10.78 8.61 3.55
N ASP A 11 11.83 7.82 3.66
CA ASP A 11 11.75 6.49 4.26
C ASP A 11 11.20 6.53 5.69
N ALA A 12 11.67 7.45 6.52
CA ALA A 12 11.22 7.57 7.91
C ALA A 12 9.73 7.93 8.00
N GLY A 13 9.28 8.86 7.16
CA GLY A 13 7.87 9.27 7.13
C GLY A 13 6.95 8.13 6.70
N LEU A 14 7.35 7.40 5.67
CA LEU A 14 6.56 6.26 5.19
C LEU A 14 6.59 5.09 6.17
N LEU A 15 7.67 4.89 6.89
CA LEU A 15 7.73 3.86 7.93
C LEU A 15 6.74 4.19 9.06
N ARG A 16 6.70 5.45 9.52
CA ARG A 16 5.72 5.89 10.52
C ARG A 16 4.29 5.66 10.03
N LEU A 17 4.03 5.99 8.76
CA LEU A 17 2.71 5.79 8.15
C LEU A 17 2.35 4.30 8.09
N ALA A 18 3.29 3.45 7.71
CA ALA A 18 3.07 2.01 7.64
C ALA A 18 2.76 1.41 9.01
N HIS A 19 3.47 1.82 10.05
CA HIS A 19 3.17 1.39 11.42
C HIS A 19 1.79 1.87 11.86
N ALA A 20 1.44 3.12 11.59
CA ALA A 20 0.14 3.68 11.97
C ALA A 20 -1.01 2.94 11.25
N TRP A 21 -0.85 2.68 9.97
CA TRP A 21 -1.83 1.91 9.20
C TRP A 21 -1.98 0.50 9.75
N HIS A 22 -0.87 -0.18 10.03
CA HIS A 22 -0.90 -1.54 10.57
C HIS A 22 -1.63 -1.58 11.91
N GLU A 23 -1.39 -0.63 12.80
CA GLU A 23 -2.09 -0.54 14.08
C GLU A 23 -3.60 -0.37 13.90
N ARG A 24 -4.02 0.49 12.96
CA ARG A 24 -5.44 0.68 12.65
C ARG A 24 -6.06 -0.58 12.07
N VAL A 25 -5.35 -1.26 11.17
CA VAL A 25 -5.81 -2.50 10.54
C VAL A 25 -5.99 -3.60 11.60
N MET A 26 -5.03 -3.77 12.49
CA MET A 26 -5.11 -4.81 13.52
C MET A 26 -6.22 -4.54 14.55
N ALA A 27 -6.63 -3.29 14.69
CA ALA A 27 -7.76 -2.91 15.54
C ALA A 27 -9.13 -2.99 14.83
N ASP A 28 -9.14 -3.21 13.52
CA ASP A 28 -10.37 -3.35 12.72
C ASP A 28 -10.77 -4.82 12.65
N GLU A 29 -12.01 -5.13 13.02
CA GLU A 29 -12.49 -6.51 13.11
C GLU A 29 -12.62 -7.21 11.74
N VAL A 30 -12.68 -6.45 10.64
CA VAL A 30 -12.77 -7.02 9.30
C VAL A 30 -11.38 -7.13 8.66
N VAL A 31 -10.64 -6.02 8.60
CA VAL A 31 -9.34 -6.00 7.90
C VAL A 31 -8.31 -6.87 8.61
N SER A 32 -8.37 -6.98 9.93
CA SER A 32 -7.42 -7.81 10.69
C SER A 32 -7.45 -9.28 10.25
N HIS A 33 -8.55 -9.74 9.67
CA HIS A 33 -8.63 -11.11 9.13
C HIS A 33 -7.63 -11.36 8.00
N ALA A 34 -7.18 -10.33 7.29
CA ALA A 34 -6.15 -10.45 6.27
C ALA A 34 -4.81 -10.95 6.86
N PHE A 35 -4.62 -10.74 8.16
CA PHE A 35 -3.42 -11.16 8.89
C PHE A 35 -3.68 -12.30 9.86
N SER A 36 -4.80 -13.02 9.72
CA SER A 36 -5.20 -14.09 10.65
C SER A 36 -4.21 -15.26 10.71
N HIS A 37 -3.43 -15.47 9.64
CA HIS A 37 -2.39 -16.48 9.59
C HIS A 37 -0.99 -15.93 9.91
N GLY A 38 -0.94 -14.70 10.46
CA GLY A 38 0.31 -14.03 10.77
C GLY A 38 0.81 -13.13 9.65
N TYR A 39 1.95 -12.51 9.86
CA TYR A 39 2.59 -11.62 8.89
C TYR A 39 4.09 -11.62 9.13
N HIS A 40 4.84 -11.16 8.12
CA HIS A 40 6.29 -11.09 8.21
C HIS A 40 6.72 -10.18 9.37
N PRO A 41 7.76 -10.53 10.15
CA PRO A 41 8.22 -9.67 11.27
C PRO A 41 8.54 -8.23 10.84
N ASP A 42 9.03 -8.06 9.61
CA ASP A 42 9.36 -6.75 9.05
C ASP A 42 8.26 -6.19 8.15
N HIS A 43 7.01 -6.60 8.36
CA HIS A 43 5.86 -6.24 7.51
C HIS A 43 5.77 -4.73 7.26
N SER A 44 5.82 -3.92 8.31
CA SER A 44 5.70 -2.46 8.16
C SER A 44 6.88 -1.87 7.39
N ALA A 45 8.10 -2.36 7.62
CA ALA A 45 9.27 -1.89 6.89
C ALA A 45 9.21 -2.27 5.41
N ARG A 46 8.72 -3.48 5.10
CA ARG A 46 8.55 -3.94 3.72
C ARG A 46 7.47 -3.14 3.01
N LEU A 47 6.36 -2.86 3.69
CA LEU A 47 5.27 -2.05 3.16
C LEU A 47 5.74 -0.61 2.89
N ALA A 48 6.49 -0.01 3.82
CA ALA A 48 7.04 1.33 3.64
C ALA A 48 7.99 1.38 2.43
N ALA A 49 8.82 0.34 2.25
CA ALA A 49 9.72 0.24 1.09
C ALA A 49 8.94 0.13 -0.23
N TYR A 50 7.85 -0.61 -0.23
CA TYR A 50 6.96 -0.71 -1.39
C TYR A 50 6.36 0.66 -1.74
N TRP A 51 5.78 1.35 -0.75
CA TRP A 51 5.23 2.68 -0.96
C TRP A 51 6.31 3.68 -1.41
N ALA A 52 7.50 3.61 -0.81
CA ALA A 52 8.61 4.49 -1.21
C ALA A 52 8.90 4.33 -2.71
N GLN A 53 9.01 3.11 -3.18
CA GLN A 53 9.28 2.84 -4.60
C GLN A 53 8.14 3.31 -5.49
N ALA A 54 6.89 3.07 -5.09
CA ALA A 54 5.72 3.49 -5.86
C ALA A 54 5.58 5.02 -5.94
N LEU A 55 5.98 5.73 -4.89
CA LEU A 55 5.77 7.17 -4.76
C LEU A 55 6.97 8.02 -5.21
N GLY A 56 7.91 7.42 -5.90
CA GLY A 56 9.04 8.14 -6.51
C GLY A 56 10.35 8.07 -5.75
N GLY A 57 10.43 7.22 -4.72
CA GLY A 57 11.64 6.99 -3.95
C GLY A 57 12.51 5.87 -4.53
N PRO A 58 13.46 5.36 -3.74
CA PRO A 58 14.40 4.34 -4.22
C PRO A 58 13.73 2.98 -4.46
N SER A 59 14.31 2.17 -5.35
CA SER A 59 13.77 0.86 -5.75
C SER A 59 14.22 -0.26 -4.81
N GLU A 60 14.27 0.01 -3.50
CA GLU A 60 14.74 -0.95 -2.52
C GLU A 60 13.83 -2.17 -2.36
N PHE A 61 12.51 -1.99 -2.51
CA PHE A 61 11.60 -3.13 -2.39
C PHE A 61 11.92 -4.20 -3.44
N THR A 62 12.05 -3.79 -4.70
CA THR A 62 12.36 -4.73 -5.79
C THR A 62 13.73 -5.39 -5.60
N LYS A 63 14.70 -4.66 -5.05
CA LYS A 63 16.05 -5.20 -4.82
C LYS A 63 16.13 -6.18 -3.66
N SER A 64 15.36 -5.95 -2.59
CA SER A 64 15.57 -6.61 -1.31
C SER A 64 14.40 -7.43 -0.79
N CYS A 65 13.17 -7.17 -1.26
CA CYS A 65 11.97 -7.77 -0.68
C CYS A 65 11.21 -8.68 -1.65
N GLY A 66 11.05 -8.28 -2.90
CA GLY A 66 10.29 -9.04 -3.87
C GLY A 66 9.87 -8.20 -5.07
N ASP A 67 9.01 -8.76 -5.91
CA ASP A 67 8.50 -8.06 -7.09
C ASP A 67 6.99 -7.83 -7.00
N GLU A 68 6.48 -7.07 -7.95
CA GLU A 68 5.04 -6.74 -8.00
C GLU A 68 4.18 -8.00 -8.18
N THR A 69 4.64 -8.95 -9.00
CA THR A 69 3.90 -10.21 -9.20
C THR A 69 3.68 -10.94 -7.86
N SER A 70 4.72 -11.03 -7.03
CA SER A 70 4.62 -11.68 -5.71
C SER A 70 3.63 -10.95 -4.80
N VAL A 71 3.68 -9.61 -4.80
CA VAL A 71 2.78 -8.79 -3.97
C VAL A 71 1.33 -9.00 -4.41
N VAL A 72 1.07 -8.93 -5.71
CA VAL A 72 -0.29 -9.08 -6.24
C VAL A 72 -0.82 -10.50 -5.98
N ARG A 73 0.03 -11.53 -6.14
CA ARG A 73 -0.35 -12.91 -5.83
C ARG A 73 -0.77 -13.08 -4.37
N ALA A 74 -0.06 -12.42 -3.46
CA ALA A 74 -0.40 -12.49 -2.02
C ALA A 74 -1.77 -11.89 -1.72
N HIS A 75 -2.27 -11.00 -2.56
CA HIS A 75 -3.59 -10.37 -2.41
C HIS A 75 -4.67 -11.03 -3.28
N SER A 76 -4.35 -12.11 -3.98
CA SER A 76 -5.21 -12.71 -4.99
C SER A 76 -5.79 -14.04 -4.54
N GLY A 77 -6.85 -14.49 -5.20
CA GLY A 77 -7.43 -15.82 -4.96
C GLY A 77 -8.28 -15.93 -3.69
N HIS A 78 -8.67 -14.82 -3.09
CA HIS A 78 -9.48 -14.81 -1.86
C HIS A 78 -10.94 -14.45 -2.11
N GLY A 79 -11.34 -14.32 -3.37
CA GLY A 79 -12.65 -13.83 -3.76
C GLY A 79 -12.79 -12.31 -3.58
N PRO A 80 -13.93 -11.74 -4.01
CA PRO A 80 -14.19 -10.31 -3.80
C PRO A 80 -14.27 -9.99 -2.30
N HIS A 81 -13.66 -8.86 -1.91
CA HIS A 81 -13.64 -8.41 -0.51
C HIS A 81 -13.79 -6.89 -0.41
N HIS A 82 -14.88 -6.38 -1.02
CA HIS A 82 -15.13 -4.95 -1.12
C HIS A 82 -15.19 -4.23 0.24
N GLU A 83 -15.80 -4.84 1.25
CA GLU A 83 -15.85 -4.23 2.58
C GLU A 83 -14.46 -4.16 3.23
N MET A 84 -13.68 -5.23 3.11
CA MET A 84 -12.31 -5.25 3.62
C MET A 84 -11.47 -4.16 2.95
N ASP A 85 -11.60 -4.04 1.62
CA ASP A 85 -10.89 -3.01 0.86
C ASP A 85 -11.27 -1.61 1.31
N ARG A 86 -12.56 -1.34 1.46
CA ARG A 86 -13.05 -0.04 1.94
C ARG A 86 -12.51 0.29 3.33
N ARG A 87 -12.56 -0.68 4.24
CA ARG A 87 -12.05 -0.47 5.60
C ARG A 87 -10.54 -0.29 5.64
N ALA A 88 -9.80 -0.98 4.77
CA ALA A 88 -8.35 -0.79 4.65
C ALA A 88 -8.02 0.64 4.21
N ILE A 89 -8.80 1.19 3.28
CA ILE A 89 -8.67 2.58 2.83
C ILE A 89 -9.01 3.54 3.96
N ASP A 90 -10.09 3.28 4.71
CA ASP A 90 -10.47 4.11 5.86
C ASP A 90 -9.35 4.10 6.92
N CYS A 91 -8.75 2.94 7.18
CA CYS A 91 -7.61 2.83 8.09
C CYS A 91 -6.42 3.66 7.60
N PHE A 92 -6.20 3.71 6.29
CA PHE A 92 -5.12 4.52 5.72
C PHE A 92 -5.38 6.01 5.95
N ASP A 93 -6.60 6.47 5.76
CA ASP A 93 -6.97 7.86 6.00
C ASP A 93 -6.79 8.25 7.47
N LEU A 94 -7.15 7.35 8.39
CA LEU A 94 -6.91 7.56 9.82
C LEU A 94 -5.42 7.60 10.13
N ALA A 95 -4.64 6.72 9.50
CA ALA A 95 -3.19 6.69 9.68
C ALA A 95 -2.53 7.98 9.20
N LEU A 96 -3.00 8.56 8.10
CA LEU A 96 -2.51 9.86 7.63
C LEU A 96 -2.65 10.93 8.72
N ALA A 97 -3.82 10.97 9.36
CA ALA A 97 -4.06 11.90 10.47
C ALA A 97 -3.16 11.58 11.67
N ASP A 98 -2.99 10.28 12.00
CA ASP A 98 -2.17 9.84 13.13
C ASP A 98 -0.71 10.32 13.02
N VAL A 99 -0.16 10.36 11.81
CA VAL A 99 1.22 10.79 11.58
C VAL A 99 1.35 12.27 11.21
N GLY A 100 0.23 13.02 11.26
CA GLY A 100 0.24 14.46 11.03
C GLY A 100 0.29 14.88 9.57
N ILE A 101 -0.07 14.02 8.64
CA ILE A 101 -0.19 14.37 7.22
C ILE A 101 -1.58 14.99 7.01
N THR A 102 -1.67 16.30 7.16
CA THR A 102 -2.94 17.04 7.14
C THR A 102 -3.03 18.06 6.00
N GLU A 103 -1.93 18.31 5.28
CA GLU A 103 -1.96 19.21 4.13
C GLU A 103 -2.85 18.56 3.05
N PRO A 104 -3.92 19.27 2.59
CA PRO A 104 -4.96 18.65 1.75
C PRO A 104 -4.44 18.03 0.45
N LYS A 105 -3.54 18.71 -0.24
CA LYS A 105 -3.02 18.22 -1.52
C LYS A 105 -2.23 16.91 -1.36
N LEU A 106 -1.38 16.84 -0.35
CA LEU A 106 -0.60 15.63 -0.07
C LEU A 106 -1.51 14.50 0.42
N ARG A 107 -2.38 14.79 1.37
CA ARG A 107 -3.32 13.81 1.90
C ARG A 107 -4.18 13.22 0.80
N ASP A 108 -4.71 14.04 -0.09
CA ASP A 108 -5.58 13.58 -1.18
C ASP A 108 -4.79 12.74 -2.19
N ALA A 109 -3.57 13.14 -2.52
CA ALA A 109 -2.73 12.37 -3.44
C ALA A 109 -2.38 10.98 -2.88
N LEU A 110 -2.06 10.89 -1.59
CA LEU A 110 -1.77 9.62 -0.94
C LEU A 110 -3.02 8.75 -0.81
N HIS A 111 -4.16 9.36 -0.47
CA HIS A 111 -5.45 8.65 -0.45
C HIS A 111 -5.77 8.07 -1.82
N ASP A 112 -5.65 8.86 -2.87
CA ASP A 112 -5.94 8.43 -4.24
C ASP A 112 -5.04 7.27 -4.65
N TYR A 113 -3.75 7.34 -4.32
CA TYR A 113 -2.82 6.25 -4.57
C TYR A 113 -3.26 4.97 -3.88
N PHE A 114 -3.50 5.03 -2.57
CA PHE A 114 -3.83 3.84 -1.79
C PHE A 114 -5.16 3.23 -2.25
N ALA A 115 -6.16 4.07 -2.51
CA ALA A 115 -7.47 3.61 -2.98
C ALA A 115 -7.34 2.94 -4.36
N TRP A 116 -6.57 3.54 -5.27
CA TRP A 116 -6.33 2.95 -6.59
C TRP A 116 -5.59 1.61 -6.48
N ALA A 117 -4.52 1.56 -5.69
CA ALA A 117 -3.72 0.36 -5.52
C ALA A 117 -4.57 -0.78 -4.94
N THR A 118 -5.38 -0.47 -3.93
CA THR A 118 -6.25 -1.46 -3.28
C THR A 118 -7.32 -1.97 -4.22
N ASN A 119 -8.06 -1.06 -4.86
CA ASN A 119 -9.23 -1.42 -5.66
C ASN A 119 -8.90 -1.93 -7.07
N THR A 120 -7.77 -1.48 -7.63
CA THR A 120 -7.41 -1.81 -9.01
C THR A 120 -6.33 -2.89 -9.07
N THR A 121 -5.21 -2.67 -8.38
CA THR A 121 -4.06 -3.58 -8.49
C THR A 121 -4.23 -4.83 -7.62
N MET A 122 -4.48 -4.64 -6.34
CA MET A 122 -4.49 -5.73 -5.37
C MET A 122 -5.74 -6.61 -5.43
N SER A 123 -6.85 -6.05 -5.90
CA SER A 123 -8.12 -6.76 -6.02
C SER A 123 -8.40 -7.32 -7.42
N ARG A 124 -7.48 -7.12 -8.35
CA ARG A 124 -7.69 -7.44 -9.77
C ARG A 124 -7.89 -8.93 -10.05
N TYR A 125 -7.18 -9.78 -9.32
CA TYR A 125 -7.18 -11.23 -9.52
C TYR A 125 -7.84 -11.95 -8.33
N ALA A 126 -9.03 -11.48 -7.97
CA ALA A 126 -9.75 -12.00 -6.80
C ALA A 126 -10.06 -13.50 -6.91
N ASP A 127 -10.28 -14.02 -8.12
CA ASP A 127 -10.68 -15.41 -8.34
C ASP A 127 -9.52 -16.39 -8.17
N SER A 128 -8.33 -16.07 -8.66
CA SER A 128 -7.19 -16.98 -8.57
C SER A 128 -5.84 -16.26 -8.66
N ALA A 129 -4.95 -16.61 -7.74
CA ALA A 129 -3.57 -16.13 -7.78
C ALA A 129 -2.83 -16.64 -9.03
N ASP A 130 -3.28 -17.76 -9.61
CA ASP A 130 -2.69 -18.30 -10.84
C ASP A 130 -2.92 -17.41 -12.06
N ASP A 131 -3.91 -16.51 -12.00
CA ASP A 131 -4.19 -15.57 -13.08
C ASP A 131 -3.20 -14.41 -13.12
N VAL A 132 -2.40 -14.21 -12.05
CA VAL A 132 -1.44 -13.11 -11.99
C VAL A 132 -0.26 -13.40 -12.91
N PRO A 133 0.01 -12.52 -13.90
CA PRO A 133 1.12 -12.76 -14.84
C PRO A 133 2.47 -12.54 -14.17
N ASP A 134 3.50 -13.20 -14.72
CA ASP A 134 4.88 -12.94 -14.33
C ASP A 134 5.34 -11.58 -14.87
N GLY A 135 6.39 -11.03 -14.27
CA GLY A 135 7.06 -9.84 -14.79
C GLY A 135 6.36 -8.52 -14.55
N LEU A 136 5.41 -8.48 -13.63
CA LEU A 136 4.78 -7.21 -13.25
C LEU A 136 5.79 -6.29 -12.57
N THR A 137 5.65 -4.99 -12.81
CA THR A 137 6.48 -3.96 -12.16
C THR A 137 5.61 -3.10 -11.25
N ILE A 138 6.22 -2.56 -10.20
CA ILE A 138 5.49 -1.71 -9.25
C ILE A 138 5.03 -0.44 -9.98
N PRO A 139 3.70 -0.15 -9.99
CA PRO A 139 3.19 1.07 -10.60
C PRO A 139 3.75 2.30 -9.92
N LYS A 140 4.02 3.34 -10.69
CA LYS A 140 4.55 4.62 -10.20
C LYS A 140 3.42 5.64 -10.11
N TRP A 141 3.38 6.35 -9.01
CA TRP A 141 2.36 7.36 -8.74
C TRP A 141 3.00 8.70 -8.39
N SER A 142 2.50 9.76 -9.00
CA SER A 142 2.95 11.12 -8.74
C SER A 142 1.78 12.00 -8.32
N TRP A 143 2.04 13.30 -8.17
CA TRP A 143 1.00 14.29 -7.90
C TRP A 143 -0.11 14.30 -8.95
N ASP A 144 0.19 13.86 -10.16
CA ASP A 144 -0.76 13.81 -11.28
C ASP A 144 -1.43 12.44 -11.44
N GLY A 145 -1.17 11.51 -10.52
CA GLY A 145 -1.74 10.17 -10.54
C GLY A 145 -0.79 9.12 -11.10
N LEU A 146 -1.35 8.07 -11.69
CA LEU A 146 -0.57 6.96 -12.24
C LEU A 146 0.33 7.42 -13.39
N GLN A 147 1.59 7.00 -13.33
CA GLN A 147 2.59 7.29 -14.36
C GLN A 147 2.77 6.11 -15.30
N ASP A 148 3.02 6.40 -16.56
CA ASP A 148 3.28 5.38 -17.58
C ASP A 148 4.67 4.76 -17.44
#